data_558c317e4a5cefffd8464a46977107a0
#
_entry.id   558c317e4a5cefffd8464a46977107a0
#
_cell.length_a   1.000
_cell.length_b   1.000
_cell.length_c   1.000
_cell.angle_alpha   90.00
_cell.angle_beta   90.00
_cell.angle_gamma   90.00
#
_symmetry.space_group_name_H-M   'P 1'
#
loop_
_entity.id
_entity.type
_entity.pdbx_description
1 polymer ?
#
loop_
_entity_poly.entity_id
_entity_poly.type
_entity_poly.pdbx_seq_one_letter_code
_entity_poly.pdbx_strand_id
1 'polypeptide(L)'
;MTPGPLTLPRHCYENSLMTLPRTSLTVLPEWIDHNGHMNVAYYVLAFDLVTDTVYETWGLGLDYPEREKHAIFTLGMNIDYVSEVFDGEPLSITTQLLDVDHKRIHYLHTMVHGNDERLVARNECLCMNISLDNRRSAPFPSSVRNKLNPVFLEHQKLAMPDSVGRTLRIPHKNT
;
A
#
# COMPACT_ATOMS: atom_id res chain seq x y z
N MET A 1 -19.15 -22.75 2.18
CA MET A 1 -19.60 -21.41 1.76
C MET A 1 -18.35 -20.61 1.46
N THR A 2 -18.11 -20.27 0.21
CA THR A 2 -17.01 -19.41 -0.21
C THR A 2 -17.36 -17.97 0.22
N PRO A 3 -16.51 -17.24 0.94
CA PRO A 3 -16.78 -15.84 1.22
C PRO A 3 -16.80 -15.07 -0.10
N GLY A 4 -17.84 -14.26 -0.29
CA GLY A 4 -17.96 -13.37 -1.44
C GLY A 4 -16.86 -12.30 -1.43
N PRO A 5 -16.59 -11.63 -2.57
CA PRO A 5 -15.57 -10.60 -2.64
C PRO A 5 -15.90 -9.46 -1.67
N LEU A 6 -14.94 -9.14 -0.79
CA LEU A 6 -14.97 -7.95 0.06
C LEU A 6 -14.92 -6.71 -0.84
N THR A 7 -16.06 -6.07 -1.06
CA THR A 7 -16.14 -4.80 -1.78
C THR A 7 -16.05 -3.65 -0.79
N LEU A 8 -14.99 -2.86 -0.90
CA LEU A 8 -14.86 -1.60 -0.15
C LEU A 8 -15.90 -0.57 -0.66
N PRO A 9 -16.51 0.24 0.22
CA PRO A 9 -17.35 1.36 -0.20
C PRO A 9 -16.54 2.38 -0.99
N ARG A 10 -17.09 2.87 -2.11
CA ARG A 10 -16.49 3.95 -2.90
C ARG A 10 -16.47 5.22 -2.05
N HIS A 11 -15.30 5.59 -1.54
CA HIS A 11 -15.12 6.85 -0.81
C HIS A 11 -14.65 7.95 -1.75
N CYS A 12 -15.26 9.12 -1.57
CA CYS A 12 -14.93 10.34 -2.30
C CYS A 12 -13.49 10.77 -2.04
N TYR A 13 -12.71 10.92 -3.10
CA TYR A 13 -11.39 11.53 -3.05
C TYR A 13 -11.54 13.04 -2.85
N GLU A 14 -11.22 13.54 -1.68
CA GLU A 14 -11.02 14.97 -1.48
C GLU A 14 -9.64 15.37 -2.02
N ASN A 15 -9.64 16.06 -3.15
CA ASN A 15 -8.44 16.62 -3.80
C ASN A 15 -8.00 17.88 -3.05
N SER A 16 -7.04 17.76 -2.15
CA SER A 16 -6.20 18.87 -1.70
C SER A 16 -4.76 18.63 -2.15
N LEU A 17 -4.19 19.57 -2.88
CA LEU A 17 -2.90 19.53 -3.59
C LEU A 17 -1.65 19.30 -2.71
N MET A 18 -1.78 18.98 -1.40
CA MET A 18 -0.67 18.78 -0.46
C MET A 18 -0.85 17.62 0.52
N THR A 19 -1.89 16.82 0.40
CA THR A 19 -2.08 15.65 1.26
C THR A 19 -2.25 14.38 0.43
N LEU A 20 -1.52 13.32 0.82
CA LEU A 20 -1.70 12.00 0.22
C LEU A 20 -3.15 11.54 0.37
N PRO A 21 -3.76 10.93 -0.67
CA PRO A 21 -5.09 10.36 -0.56
C PRO A 21 -5.16 9.36 0.59
N ARG A 22 -6.25 9.41 1.36
CA ARG A 22 -6.48 8.53 2.51
C ARG A 22 -7.56 7.52 2.18
N THR A 23 -7.31 6.26 2.53
CA THR A 23 -8.31 5.19 2.53
C THR A 23 -8.62 4.81 3.96
N SER A 24 -9.91 4.81 4.32
CA SER A 24 -10.36 4.47 5.67
C SER A 24 -10.84 3.02 5.70
N LEU A 25 -10.48 2.30 6.75
CA LEU A 25 -10.91 0.94 7.07
C LEU A 25 -11.37 0.89 8.52
N THR A 26 -12.01 -0.21 8.90
CA THR A 26 -12.33 -0.52 10.29
C THR A 26 -11.79 -1.91 10.59
N VAL A 27 -11.19 -2.09 11.74
CA VAL A 27 -10.72 -3.41 12.21
C VAL A 27 -11.94 -4.29 12.42
N LEU A 28 -11.96 -5.46 11.78
CA LEU A 28 -13.07 -6.40 11.84
C LEU A 28 -12.88 -7.43 12.97
N PRO A 29 -13.96 -7.94 13.58
CA PRO A 29 -13.87 -8.95 14.65
C PRO A 29 -13.03 -10.18 14.25
N GLU A 30 -13.16 -10.64 13.01
CA GLU A 30 -12.41 -11.78 12.46
C GLU A 30 -10.90 -11.51 12.26
N TRP A 31 -10.48 -10.26 12.41
CA TRP A 31 -9.07 -9.88 12.35
C TRP A 31 -8.37 -9.99 13.70
N ILE A 32 -9.14 -10.17 14.79
CA ILE A 32 -8.62 -10.26 16.16
C ILE A 32 -8.16 -11.67 16.45
N ASP A 33 -6.95 -11.82 16.99
CA ASP A 33 -6.42 -13.12 17.39
C ASP A 33 -6.60 -13.39 18.90
N HIS A 34 -6.04 -14.51 19.34
CA HIS A 34 -6.12 -14.96 20.74
C HIS A 34 -5.43 -14.02 21.75
N ASN A 35 -4.62 -13.06 21.29
CA ASN A 35 -4.02 -12.02 22.14
C ASN A 35 -4.96 -10.82 22.34
N GLY A 36 -6.11 -10.79 21.67
CA GLY A 36 -7.12 -9.74 21.81
C GLY A 36 -6.88 -8.51 20.96
N HIS A 37 -5.91 -8.51 20.07
CA HIS A 37 -5.64 -7.43 19.12
C HIS A 37 -5.54 -7.94 17.67
N MET A 38 -5.49 -7.03 16.70
CA MET A 38 -5.41 -7.37 15.29
C MET A 38 -4.17 -8.24 15.00
N ASN A 39 -4.41 -9.40 14.41
CA ASN A 39 -3.34 -10.33 14.04
C ASN A 39 -2.46 -9.77 12.92
N VAL A 40 -1.18 -10.08 12.98
CA VAL A 40 -0.14 -9.63 12.06
C VAL A 40 -0.49 -9.79 10.58
N ALA A 41 -1.18 -10.86 10.20
CA ALA A 41 -1.57 -11.13 8.82
C ALA A 41 -2.60 -10.13 8.28
N TYR A 42 -3.46 -9.60 9.13
CA TYR A 42 -4.51 -8.67 8.71
C TYR A 42 -4.01 -7.25 8.47
N TYR A 43 -2.86 -6.86 9.04
CA TYR A 43 -2.18 -5.63 8.62
C TYR A 43 -1.76 -5.73 7.15
N VAL A 44 -1.23 -6.89 6.74
CA VAL A 44 -0.87 -7.13 5.33
C VAL A 44 -2.12 -7.07 4.44
N LEU A 45 -3.20 -7.73 4.85
CA LEU A 45 -4.48 -7.69 4.13
C LEU A 45 -5.03 -6.27 4.01
N ALA A 46 -5.00 -5.49 5.09
CA ALA A 46 -5.47 -4.10 5.08
C ALA A 46 -4.65 -3.24 4.10
N PHE A 47 -3.33 -3.42 4.05
CA PHE A 47 -2.48 -2.74 3.07
C PHE A 47 -2.76 -3.19 1.63
N ASP A 48 -3.02 -4.48 1.41
CA ASP A 48 -3.32 -5.04 0.08
C ASP A 48 -4.65 -4.48 -0.46
N LEU A 49 -5.69 -4.41 0.37
CA LEU A 49 -6.96 -3.77 0.01
C LEU A 49 -6.80 -2.30 -0.41
N VAL A 50 -5.91 -1.57 0.27
CA VAL A 50 -5.61 -0.17 -0.08
C VAL A 50 -4.78 -0.10 -1.36
N THR A 51 -3.88 -1.07 -1.59
CA THR A 51 -3.10 -1.15 -2.82
C THR A 51 -4.01 -1.22 -4.05
N ASP A 52 -5.05 -2.03 -4.03
CA ASP A 52 -6.02 -2.10 -5.14
C ASP A 52 -6.63 -0.73 -5.44
N THR A 53 -7.04 0.02 -4.41
CA THR A 53 -7.60 1.37 -4.57
C THR A 53 -6.59 2.35 -5.17
N VAL A 54 -5.34 2.29 -4.73
CA VAL A 54 -4.25 3.14 -5.25
C VAL A 54 -3.91 2.77 -6.68
N TYR A 55 -3.85 1.49 -6.99
CA TYR A 55 -3.54 0.99 -8.33
C TYR A 55 -4.57 1.42 -9.37
N GLU A 56 -5.85 1.56 -9.02
CA GLU A 56 -6.86 2.14 -9.91
C GLU A 56 -6.45 3.55 -10.37
N THR A 57 -5.95 4.37 -9.47
CA THR A 57 -5.52 5.74 -9.79
C THR A 57 -4.24 5.77 -10.63
N TRP A 58 -3.36 4.78 -10.46
CA TRP A 58 -2.09 4.65 -11.18
C TRP A 58 -2.23 3.94 -12.54
N GLY A 59 -3.44 3.46 -12.88
CA GLY A 59 -3.70 2.73 -14.12
C GLY A 59 -3.25 1.28 -14.08
N LEU A 60 -3.10 0.73 -12.90
CA LEU A 60 -2.70 -0.64 -12.58
C LEU A 60 -3.85 -1.44 -11.94
N GLY A 61 -5.10 -0.94 -12.04
CA GLY A 61 -6.27 -1.52 -11.41
C GLY A 61 -6.64 -2.91 -11.90
N LEU A 62 -7.76 -3.43 -11.42
CA LEU A 62 -8.19 -4.81 -11.67
C LEU A 62 -8.35 -5.18 -13.16
N ASP A 63 -8.60 -4.19 -14.02
CA ASP A 63 -8.67 -4.35 -15.48
C ASP A 63 -7.31 -4.43 -16.18
N TYR A 64 -6.22 -4.10 -15.48
CA TYR A 64 -4.88 -4.01 -16.04
C TYR A 64 -4.42 -5.31 -16.72
N PRO A 65 -4.64 -6.52 -16.15
CA PRO A 65 -4.28 -7.79 -16.77
C PRO A 65 -5.01 -8.05 -18.10
N GLU A 66 -6.27 -7.66 -18.19
CA GLU A 66 -7.05 -7.83 -19.42
C GLU A 66 -6.66 -6.83 -20.50
N ARG A 67 -6.49 -5.59 -20.13
CA ARG A 67 -6.23 -4.45 -21.01
C ARG A 67 -4.83 -4.45 -21.61
N GLU A 68 -3.81 -4.76 -20.80
CA GLU A 68 -2.40 -4.61 -21.20
C GLU A 68 -1.64 -5.95 -21.29
N LYS A 69 -2.25 -7.07 -20.86
CA LYS A 69 -1.57 -8.38 -20.72
C LYS A 69 -0.36 -8.31 -19.77
N HIS A 70 -0.45 -7.47 -18.76
CA HIS A 70 0.56 -7.29 -17.73
C HIS A 70 -0.07 -7.41 -16.33
N ALA A 71 0.76 -7.66 -15.32
CA ALA A 71 0.36 -7.64 -13.91
C ALA A 71 1.49 -7.08 -13.05
N ILE A 72 1.16 -6.58 -11.87
CA ILE A 72 2.14 -6.12 -10.89
C ILE A 72 2.40 -7.23 -9.89
N PHE A 73 3.67 -7.62 -9.77
CA PHE A 73 4.13 -8.62 -8.81
C PHE A 73 4.93 -7.96 -7.70
N THR A 74 4.57 -8.23 -6.46
CA THR A 74 5.33 -7.80 -5.29
C THR A 74 6.62 -8.60 -5.22
N LEU A 75 7.76 -7.91 -5.19
CA LEU A 75 9.09 -8.50 -5.05
C LEU A 75 9.53 -8.61 -3.60
N GLY A 76 9.07 -7.67 -2.76
CA GLY A 76 9.39 -7.64 -1.35
C GLY A 76 8.56 -6.62 -0.61
N MET A 77 8.38 -6.88 0.68
CA MET A 77 7.73 -5.99 1.64
C MET A 77 8.57 -5.89 2.91
N ASN A 78 8.59 -4.70 3.49
CA ASN A 78 9.16 -4.46 4.82
C ASN A 78 8.10 -3.80 5.68
N ILE A 79 7.60 -4.52 6.70
CA ILE A 79 6.49 -4.08 7.52
C ILE A 79 6.99 -3.74 8.92
N ASP A 80 6.60 -2.55 9.43
CA ASP A 80 6.76 -2.13 10.80
C ASP A 80 5.41 -2.15 11.51
N TYR A 81 5.32 -2.90 12.60
CA TYR A 81 4.19 -2.91 13.52
C TYR A 81 4.54 -2.01 14.70
N VAL A 82 3.84 -0.89 14.86
CA VAL A 82 4.21 0.16 15.82
C VAL A 82 3.24 0.21 17.00
N SER A 83 1.96 0.07 16.73
CA SER A 83 0.92 0.08 17.75
C SER A 83 -0.13 -1.00 17.46
N GLU A 84 -0.63 -1.62 18.51
CA GLU A 84 -1.76 -2.54 18.41
C GLU A 84 -3.08 -1.79 18.15
N VAL A 85 -4.02 -2.48 17.53
CA VAL A 85 -5.38 -2.00 17.29
C VAL A 85 -6.37 -3.12 17.58
N PHE A 86 -7.62 -2.73 17.95
CA PHE A 86 -8.64 -3.60 18.47
C PHE A 86 -9.88 -3.61 17.56
N ASP A 87 -10.79 -4.56 17.81
CA ASP A 87 -12.06 -4.65 17.08
C ASP A 87 -12.82 -3.31 17.06
N GLY A 88 -13.35 -2.96 15.91
CA GLY A 88 -14.12 -1.74 15.69
C GLY A 88 -13.31 -0.46 15.57
N GLU A 89 -11.98 -0.50 15.81
CA GLU A 89 -11.16 0.71 15.70
C GLU A 89 -11.00 1.17 14.24
N PRO A 90 -11.10 2.51 14.00
CA PRO A 90 -10.93 3.07 12.67
C PRO A 90 -9.45 3.17 12.28
N LEU A 91 -9.15 2.81 11.05
CA LEU A 91 -7.84 2.93 10.42
C LEU A 91 -7.89 3.92 9.27
N SER A 92 -6.81 4.67 9.10
CA SER A 92 -6.60 5.57 7.96
C SER A 92 -5.25 5.29 7.34
N ILE A 93 -5.22 5.01 6.03
CA ILE A 93 -4.01 4.60 5.32
C ILE A 93 -3.74 5.56 4.18
N THR A 94 -2.50 6.05 4.11
CA THR A 94 -1.98 6.85 3.00
C THR A 94 -0.92 6.05 2.25
N THR A 95 -0.71 6.40 0.95
CA THR A 95 0.32 5.78 0.12
C THR A 95 1.18 6.83 -0.55
N GLN A 96 2.48 6.78 -0.32
CA GLN A 96 3.48 7.62 -0.99
C GLN A 96 4.25 6.78 -2.01
N LEU A 97 4.20 7.17 -3.29
CA LEU A 97 5.08 6.62 -4.32
C LEU A 97 6.48 7.21 -4.10
N LEU A 98 7.45 6.38 -3.73
CA LEU A 98 8.81 6.78 -3.35
C LEU A 98 9.73 6.86 -4.56
N ASP A 99 9.60 5.87 -5.46
CA ASP A 99 10.42 5.78 -6.67
C ASP A 99 9.70 4.98 -7.76
N VAL A 100 10.03 5.25 -9.02
CA VAL A 100 9.53 4.52 -10.18
C VAL A 100 10.58 4.49 -11.28
N ASP A 101 10.85 3.30 -11.81
CA ASP A 101 11.65 3.16 -13.02
C ASP A 101 10.82 2.65 -14.20
N HIS A 102 11.46 2.19 -15.26
CA HIS A 102 10.77 1.74 -16.47
C HIS A 102 9.88 0.52 -16.26
N LYS A 103 10.03 -0.25 -15.16
CA LYS A 103 9.29 -1.48 -14.87
C LYS A 103 8.99 -1.74 -13.40
N ARG A 104 9.51 -0.95 -12.45
CA ARG A 104 9.32 -1.14 -11.01
C ARG A 104 8.69 0.09 -10.38
N ILE A 105 7.94 -0.15 -9.32
CA ILE A 105 7.42 0.86 -8.40
C ILE A 105 7.86 0.53 -6.99
N HIS A 106 8.22 1.57 -6.24
CA HIS A 106 8.59 1.52 -4.84
C HIS A 106 7.70 2.49 -4.08
N TYR A 107 6.96 2.03 -3.11
CA TYR A 107 6.02 2.87 -2.37
C TYR A 107 5.94 2.47 -0.90
N LEU A 108 5.43 3.39 -0.08
CA LEU A 108 5.21 3.21 1.34
C LEU A 108 3.74 3.46 1.66
N HIS A 109 3.10 2.51 2.30
CA HIS A 109 1.85 2.72 3.01
C HIS A 109 2.14 3.14 4.45
N THR A 110 1.40 4.14 4.94
CA THR A 110 1.40 4.53 6.35
C THR A 110 -0.01 4.40 6.90
N MET A 111 -0.17 3.55 7.90
CA MET A 111 -1.43 3.31 8.61
C MET A 111 -1.39 4.07 9.93
N VAL A 112 -2.40 4.89 10.15
CA VAL A 112 -2.64 5.58 11.42
C VAL A 112 -4.02 5.24 11.96
N HIS A 113 -4.21 5.39 13.26
CA HIS A 113 -5.52 5.28 13.89
C HIS A 113 -6.41 6.46 13.48
N GLY A 114 -7.65 6.19 13.08
CA GLY A 114 -8.49 7.18 12.42
C GLY A 114 -8.95 8.35 13.30
N ASN A 115 -8.92 8.22 14.63
CA ASN A 115 -9.38 9.27 15.54
C ASN A 115 -8.25 10.14 16.09
N ASP A 116 -7.09 9.56 16.40
CA ASP A 116 -5.99 10.23 17.10
C ASP A 116 -4.70 10.36 16.27
N GLU A 117 -4.72 9.92 15.02
CA GLU A 117 -3.57 9.94 14.08
C GLU A 117 -2.31 9.21 14.60
N ARG A 118 -2.45 8.41 15.65
CA ARG A 118 -1.38 7.55 16.19
C ARG A 118 -0.90 6.60 15.11
N LEU A 119 0.42 6.52 14.93
CA LEU A 119 1.01 5.58 13.98
C LEU A 119 0.74 4.14 14.41
N VAL A 120 0.16 3.35 13.52
CA VAL A 120 -0.20 1.95 13.72
C VAL A 120 0.80 1.03 13.05
N ALA A 121 1.02 1.20 11.75
CA ALA A 121 1.95 0.36 10.99
C ALA A 121 2.44 1.08 9.73
N ARG A 122 3.51 0.56 9.14
CA ARG A 122 4.01 0.96 7.82
C ARG A 122 4.30 -0.28 6.98
N ASN A 123 4.12 -0.16 5.67
CA ASN A 123 4.47 -1.22 4.72
C ASN A 123 5.19 -0.62 3.52
N GLU A 124 6.49 -0.85 3.43
CA GLU A 124 7.32 -0.49 2.30
C GLU A 124 7.29 -1.62 1.28
N CYS A 125 6.92 -1.32 0.04
CA CYS A 125 6.72 -2.31 -1.02
C CYS A 125 7.57 -2.00 -2.23
N LEU A 126 8.27 -3.02 -2.74
CA LEU A 126 8.90 -3.02 -4.05
C LEU A 126 8.14 -3.97 -4.98
N CYS A 127 7.64 -3.46 -6.09
CA CYS A 127 6.84 -4.22 -7.04
C CYS A 127 7.38 -4.08 -8.46
N MET A 128 7.04 -5.03 -9.33
CA MET A 128 7.54 -5.09 -10.70
C MET A 128 6.44 -5.46 -11.68
N ASN A 129 6.45 -4.79 -12.81
CA ASN A 129 5.58 -5.09 -13.95
C ASN A 129 6.05 -6.35 -14.68
N ILE A 130 5.14 -7.30 -14.86
CA ILE A 130 5.35 -8.60 -15.48
C ILE A 130 4.44 -8.73 -16.69
N SER A 131 4.99 -9.12 -17.84
CA SER A 131 4.20 -9.54 -18.98
C SER A 131 3.57 -10.92 -18.70
N LEU A 132 2.26 -11.03 -18.88
CA LEU A 132 1.53 -12.29 -18.68
C LEU A 132 1.73 -13.29 -19.81
N ASP A 133 2.15 -12.82 -20.99
CA ASP A 133 2.39 -13.68 -22.16
C ASP A 133 3.63 -14.55 -21.98
N ASN A 134 4.70 -13.98 -21.41
CA ASN A 134 5.98 -14.69 -21.26
C ASN A 134 6.45 -14.84 -19.80
N ARG A 135 5.70 -14.31 -18.84
CA ARG A 135 5.98 -14.34 -17.40
C ARG A 135 7.34 -13.72 -17.02
N ARG A 136 7.78 -12.71 -17.77
CA ARG A 136 9.03 -11.98 -17.52
C ARG A 136 8.76 -10.50 -17.22
N SER A 137 9.71 -9.87 -16.54
CA SER A 137 9.64 -8.43 -16.33
C SER A 137 9.58 -7.68 -17.66
N ALA A 138 8.72 -6.68 -17.72
CA ALA A 138 8.51 -5.86 -18.91
C ALA A 138 8.36 -4.37 -18.54
N PRO A 139 8.72 -3.45 -19.43
CA PRO A 139 8.48 -2.03 -19.22
C PRO A 139 6.99 -1.75 -19.03
N PHE A 140 6.66 -0.72 -18.24
CA PHE A 140 5.29 -0.23 -18.15
C PHE A 140 4.81 0.27 -19.52
N PRO A 141 3.58 -0.05 -19.92
CA PRO A 141 2.92 0.60 -21.06
C PRO A 141 2.88 2.12 -20.92
N SER A 142 2.81 2.83 -22.03
CA SER A 142 2.72 4.30 -22.02
C SER A 142 1.48 4.81 -21.28
N SER A 143 0.36 4.11 -21.36
CA SER A 143 -0.87 4.38 -20.61
C SER A 143 -0.65 4.46 -19.10
N VAL A 144 0.15 3.56 -18.54
CA VAL A 144 0.52 3.52 -17.12
C VAL A 144 1.55 4.60 -16.79
N ARG A 145 2.60 4.74 -17.59
CA ARG A 145 3.64 5.77 -17.36
C ARG A 145 3.05 7.17 -17.33
N ASN A 146 2.08 7.46 -18.19
CA ASN A 146 1.41 8.76 -18.23
C ASN A 146 0.59 9.05 -16.95
N LYS A 147 0.17 8.03 -16.21
CA LYS A 147 -0.49 8.16 -14.90
C LYS A 147 0.50 8.18 -13.74
N LEU A 148 1.54 7.33 -13.77
CA LEU A 148 2.54 7.24 -12.69
C LEU A 148 3.45 8.48 -12.61
N ASN A 149 3.89 9.02 -13.75
CA ASN A 149 4.83 10.14 -13.75
C ASN A 149 4.32 11.39 -13.03
N PRO A 150 3.09 11.87 -13.25
CA PRO A 150 2.55 13.01 -12.49
C PRO A 150 2.49 12.74 -10.98
N VAL A 151 2.05 11.53 -10.60
CA VAL A 151 2.00 11.14 -9.18
C VAL A 151 3.39 11.16 -8.57
N PHE A 152 4.38 10.58 -9.24
CA PHE A 152 5.76 10.59 -8.76
C PHE A 152 6.31 12.01 -8.61
N LEU A 153 6.08 12.89 -9.59
CA LEU A 153 6.50 14.29 -9.53
C LEU A 153 5.89 15.06 -8.34
N GLU A 154 4.68 14.73 -7.94
CA GLU A 154 4.07 15.31 -6.75
C GLU A 154 4.63 14.68 -5.46
N HIS A 155 4.73 13.35 -5.41
CA HIS A 155 5.15 12.66 -4.21
C HIS A 155 6.64 12.85 -3.87
N GLN A 156 7.51 13.09 -4.86
CA GLN A 156 8.92 13.41 -4.61
C GLN A 156 9.16 14.76 -3.91
N LYS A 157 8.14 15.65 -3.86
CA LYS A 157 8.18 16.89 -3.09
C LYS A 157 7.99 16.67 -1.59
N LEU A 158 7.46 15.51 -1.21
CA LEU A 158 7.26 15.12 0.18
C LEU A 158 8.58 14.63 0.79
N ALA A 159 8.70 14.76 2.10
CA ALA A 159 9.86 14.20 2.80
C ALA A 159 9.92 12.68 2.63
N MET A 160 11.14 12.15 2.45
CA MET A 160 11.36 10.71 2.49
C MET A 160 11.17 10.23 3.94
N PRO A 161 10.27 9.28 4.20
CA PRO A 161 10.07 8.77 5.55
C PRO A 161 11.31 8.02 6.07
N ASP A 162 11.69 8.25 7.34
CA ASP A 162 12.89 7.66 7.96
C ASP A 162 12.88 6.13 8.02
N SER A 163 11.70 5.51 7.88
CA SER A 163 11.54 4.05 7.87
C SER A 163 11.91 3.39 6.55
N VAL A 164 12.08 4.16 5.47
CA VAL A 164 12.36 3.63 4.12
C VAL A 164 13.77 3.04 4.07
N GLY A 165 13.88 1.83 3.50
CA GLY A 165 15.15 1.12 3.38
C GLY A 165 15.71 0.58 4.68
N ARG A 166 14.91 0.50 5.73
CA ARG A 166 15.34 0.00 7.03
C ARG A 166 15.71 -1.47 6.98
N THR A 167 16.87 -1.80 7.52
CA THR A 167 17.29 -3.21 7.69
C THR A 167 16.75 -3.75 9.01
N LEU A 168 16.10 -4.92 8.94
CA LEU A 168 15.63 -5.63 10.12
C LEU A 168 16.82 -6.15 10.95
N ARG A 169 16.99 -5.61 12.17
CA ARG A 169 18.09 -6.01 13.09
C ARG A 169 17.74 -5.67 14.54
N ILE A 170 18.36 -6.39 15.46
CA ILE A 170 18.33 -6.00 16.88
C ILE A 170 19.17 -4.73 17.05
N PRO A 171 18.58 -3.61 17.55
CA PRO A 171 19.35 -2.40 17.82
C PRO A 171 20.23 -2.63 19.04
N HIS A 172 21.55 -2.71 18.86
CA HIS A 172 22.51 -2.69 19.98
C HIS A 172 22.83 -1.24 20.30
N LYS A 173 22.66 -0.83 21.57
CA LYS A 173 23.20 0.45 22.02
C LYS A 173 24.72 0.37 21.94
N ASN A 174 25.34 1.32 21.25
CA ASN A 174 26.79 1.47 21.35
C ASN A 174 27.12 1.74 22.81
N THR A 175 27.78 0.79 23.47
CA THR A 175 28.37 0.96 24.81
C THR A 175 29.57 1.87 24.73
#